data_e3eb895bf588d87b13c194d020b20857
#
_entry.id   e3eb895bf588d87b13c194d020b20857
#
_cell.length_a   1.000
_cell.length_b   1.000
_cell.length_c   1.000
_cell.angle_alpha   90.00
_cell.angle_beta   90.00
_cell.angle_gamma   90.00
#
_symmetry.space_group_name_H-M   'P 1'
#
loop_
_entity.id
_entity.type
_entity.pdbx_description
1 polymer ?
#
loop_
_entity_poly.entity_id
_entity_poly.type
_entity_poly.pdbx_seq_one_letter_code
_entity_poly.pdbx_strand_id
1 'polypeptide(L)'
;MTRVALWAWVVAGCTPEAATLPPPTPGAPIAVARARAWADAKLGYCQAPNHERDFDGDCATTCDREDNPAWDPYRSDCSGLIAWAWQLAAPGITTKDLAPFQIVLSHPIRAVELHPGDAINNRRHAMLFAEWVARPYVARFVEEPGCHAAQPFAQEITVLVFASGTSLVVMGHGRYTAIRDDDAT
;
A
#
# COMPACT_ATOMS: atom_id res chain seq x y z
N MET A 1 -71.09 11.18 -7.34
CA MET A 1 -70.12 10.08 -7.61
C MET A 1 -68.82 10.69 -8.02
N THR A 2 -67.91 10.84 -7.06
CA THR A 2 -66.61 11.57 -7.26
C THR A 2 -65.52 10.51 -7.45
N ARG A 3 -64.89 10.51 -8.62
CA ARG A 3 -63.76 9.59 -8.92
C ARG A 3 -62.46 10.20 -8.38
N VAL A 4 -61.82 9.51 -7.45
CA VAL A 4 -60.48 9.81 -6.96
C VAL A 4 -59.48 9.11 -7.87
N ALA A 5 -58.62 9.87 -8.55
CA ALA A 5 -57.52 9.36 -9.35
C ALA A 5 -56.29 9.15 -8.43
N LEU A 6 -55.84 7.89 -8.26
CA LEU A 6 -54.58 7.57 -7.59
C LEU A 6 -53.43 7.76 -8.59
N TRP A 7 -52.52 8.66 -8.25
CA TRP A 7 -51.26 8.80 -8.95
C TRP A 7 -50.21 7.88 -8.28
N ALA A 8 -49.78 6.84 -9.00
CA ALA A 8 -48.65 6.00 -8.56
C ALA A 8 -47.34 6.68 -8.96
N TRP A 9 -46.53 7.01 -7.97
CA TRP A 9 -45.16 7.48 -8.18
C TRP A 9 -44.25 6.26 -8.42
N VAL A 10 -43.73 6.14 -9.64
CA VAL A 10 -42.66 5.18 -9.95
C VAL A 10 -41.35 5.82 -9.48
N VAL A 11 -40.84 5.35 -8.37
CA VAL A 11 -39.48 5.70 -7.93
C VAL A 11 -38.52 4.86 -8.77
N ALA A 12 -37.91 5.46 -9.78
CA ALA A 12 -36.80 4.87 -10.50
C ALA A 12 -35.62 4.74 -9.53
N GLY A 13 -35.38 3.54 -9.02
CA GLY A 13 -34.23 3.23 -8.19
C GLY A 13 -32.97 3.34 -9.04
N CYS A 14 -32.15 4.37 -8.83
CA CYS A 14 -30.76 4.36 -9.27
C CYS A 14 -30.03 3.31 -8.44
N THR A 15 -29.87 2.10 -8.96
CA THR A 15 -28.86 1.18 -8.47
C THR A 15 -27.51 1.76 -8.83
N PRO A 16 -26.61 2.06 -7.87
CA PRO A 16 -25.26 2.46 -8.22
C PRO A 16 -24.62 1.27 -8.93
N GLU A 17 -24.34 1.43 -10.20
CA GLU A 17 -23.50 0.50 -10.95
C GLU A 17 -22.16 0.41 -10.22
N ALA A 18 -21.80 -0.79 -9.76
CA ALA A 18 -20.53 -1.02 -9.12
C ALA A 18 -19.44 -0.67 -10.14
N ALA A 19 -18.80 0.49 -9.94
CA ALA A 19 -17.71 0.92 -10.79
C ALA A 19 -16.63 -0.16 -10.76
N THR A 20 -16.50 -0.93 -11.84
CA THR A 20 -15.40 -1.84 -12.06
C THR A 20 -14.13 -1.00 -12.07
N LEU A 21 -13.23 -1.27 -11.10
CA LEU A 21 -11.94 -0.60 -11.04
C LEU A 21 -11.21 -0.80 -12.37
N PRO A 22 -10.62 0.25 -12.95
CA PRO A 22 -9.85 0.12 -14.17
C PRO A 22 -8.70 -0.88 -13.96
N PRO A 23 -8.32 -1.65 -14.98
CA PRO A 23 -7.16 -2.54 -14.89
C PRO A 23 -5.89 -1.73 -14.59
N PRO A 24 -4.84 -2.35 -14.00
CA PRO A 24 -3.57 -1.70 -13.73
C PRO A 24 -3.01 -1.05 -14.98
N THR A 25 -2.44 0.13 -14.85
CA THR A 25 -1.85 0.89 -15.96
C THR A 25 -0.71 0.08 -16.59
N PRO A 26 -0.73 -0.20 -17.91
CA PRO A 26 0.41 -0.82 -18.58
C PRO A 26 1.67 0.05 -18.42
N GLY A 27 2.80 -0.57 -18.02
CA GLY A 27 4.06 0.14 -17.82
C GLY A 27 4.26 0.72 -16.41
N ALA A 28 3.57 0.17 -15.40
CA ALA A 28 3.87 0.51 -14.00
C ALA A 28 5.38 0.37 -13.74
N PRO A 29 5.99 1.33 -12.99
CA PRO A 29 7.39 1.27 -12.65
C PRO A 29 7.77 -0.06 -12.03
N ILE A 30 9.00 -0.48 -12.23
CA ILE A 30 9.51 -1.77 -11.76
C ILE A 30 9.34 -1.96 -10.25
N ALA A 31 9.38 -0.87 -9.48
CA ALA A 31 9.10 -0.88 -8.04
C ALA A 31 7.68 -1.40 -7.71
N VAL A 32 6.68 -0.96 -8.47
CA VAL A 32 5.30 -1.46 -8.31
C VAL A 32 5.19 -2.93 -8.69
N ALA A 33 5.85 -3.34 -9.77
CA ALA A 33 5.86 -4.74 -10.19
C ALA A 33 6.50 -5.65 -9.12
N ARG A 34 7.61 -5.21 -8.50
CA ARG A 34 8.27 -5.93 -7.39
C ARG A 34 7.36 -6.05 -6.16
N ALA A 35 6.70 -4.96 -5.77
CA ALA A 35 5.79 -4.99 -4.62
C ALA A 35 4.57 -5.89 -4.90
N ARG A 36 4.00 -5.83 -6.10
CA ARG A 36 2.90 -6.70 -6.52
C ARG A 36 3.27 -8.18 -6.50
N ALA A 37 4.51 -8.53 -6.82
CA ALA A 37 4.96 -9.92 -6.75
C ALA A 37 4.83 -10.50 -5.33
N TRP A 38 5.08 -9.69 -4.29
CA TRP A 38 4.83 -10.11 -2.90
C TRP A 38 3.34 -10.23 -2.59
N ALA A 39 2.52 -9.30 -3.08
CA ALA A 39 1.08 -9.36 -2.90
C ALA A 39 0.44 -10.56 -3.61
N ASP A 40 0.90 -10.89 -4.82
CA ASP A 40 0.44 -12.05 -5.59
C ASP A 40 0.81 -13.37 -4.92
N ALA A 41 2.01 -13.45 -4.34
CA ALA A 41 2.48 -14.60 -3.56
C ALA A 41 1.84 -14.64 -2.16
N LYS A 42 1.13 -13.58 -1.71
CA LYS A 42 0.62 -13.43 -0.35
C LYS A 42 1.72 -13.65 0.68
N LEU A 43 2.87 -13.01 0.45
CA LEU A 43 4.02 -13.16 1.33
C LEU A 43 3.63 -12.76 2.75
N GLY A 44 3.93 -13.62 3.72
CA GLY A 44 3.53 -13.43 5.12
C GLY A 44 4.39 -12.35 5.81
N TYR A 45 3.77 -11.62 6.74
CA TYR A 45 4.47 -10.60 7.53
C TYR A 45 5.55 -11.23 8.41
N CYS A 46 6.79 -10.75 8.28
CA CYS A 46 7.91 -11.21 9.09
C CYS A 46 8.99 -10.15 9.25
N GLN A 47 9.39 -9.87 10.48
CA GLN A 47 10.45 -8.89 10.78
C GLN A 47 11.85 -9.48 10.82
N ALA A 48 11.97 -10.79 10.68
CA ALA A 48 13.26 -11.48 10.63
C ALA A 48 13.69 -11.79 9.19
N PRO A 49 14.97 -12.05 8.94
CA PRO A 49 15.44 -12.65 7.69
C PRO A 49 14.78 -14.00 7.41
N ASN A 50 14.86 -14.45 6.16
CA ASN A 50 14.31 -15.74 5.76
C ASN A 50 14.83 -16.90 6.63
N HIS A 51 13.95 -17.86 6.91
CA HIS A 51 14.18 -19.03 7.77
C HIS A 51 14.51 -18.71 9.24
N GLU A 52 14.52 -17.44 9.63
CA GLU A 52 14.63 -17.06 11.02
C GLU A 52 13.24 -16.88 11.66
N ARG A 53 13.20 -17.10 12.98
CA ARG A 53 11.98 -16.90 13.74
C ARG A 53 11.66 -15.42 13.87
N ASP A 54 10.39 -15.06 13.67
CA ASP A 54 9.91 -13.71 13.91
C ASP A 54 10.12 -13.30 15.39
N PHE A 55 10.64 -12.08 15.58
CA PHE A 55 10.93 -11.56 16.92
C PHE A 55 9.71 -10.99 17.62
N ASP A 56 8.66 -10.64 16.90
CA ASP A 56 7.43 -10.07 17.48
C ASP A 56 6.61 -11.08 18.27
N GLY A 57 6.91 -12.37 18.18
CA GLY A 57 6.22 -13.42 18.91
C GLY A 57 4.77 -13.66 18.50
N ASP A 58 4.15 -12.70 17.86
CA ASP A 58 2.74 -12.72 17.48
C ASP A 58 2.52 -13.25 16.06
N CYS A 59 3.49 -13.12 15.18
CA CYS A 59 3.52 -13.78 13.88
C CYS A 59 4.16 -15.17 13.93
N ALA A 60 4.49 -15.66 15.02
CA ALA A 60 4.96 -16.95 15.56
C ALA A 60 5.38 -18.06 14.58
N THR A 61 5.73 -17.76 13.36
CA THR A 61 6.13 -18.74 12.33
C THR A 61 7.55 -18.49 11.89
N THR A 62 8.17 -19.50 11.32
CA THR A 62 9.41 -19.32 10.58
C THR A 62 9.13 -18.46 9.37
N CYS A 63 9.93 -17.41 9.16
CA CYS A 63 9.84 -16.61 7.97
C CYS A 63 10.19 -17.46 6.74
N ASP A 64 9.31 -17.47 5.75
CA ASP A 64 9.48 -18.21 4.51
C ASP A 64 9.13 -17.27 3.34
N ARG A 65 10.03 -17.17 2.36
CA ARG A 65 9.92 -16.32 1.18
C ARG A 65 9.62 -17.12 -0.08
N GLU A 66 8.82 -18.18 0.04
CA GLU A 66 8.31 -18.94 -1.10
C GLU A 66 9.40 -19.39 -2.09
N ASP A 67 10.51 -19.91 -1.57
CA ASP A 67 11.62 -20.38 -2.40
C ASP A 67 12.16 -19.37 -3.43
N ASN A 68 11.96 -18.07 -3.19
CA ASN A 68 12.51 -17.03 -4.05
C ASN A 68 13.79 -16.42 -3.46
N PRO A 69 14.98 -16.80 -3.94
CA PRO A 69 16.25 -16.33 -3.40
C PRO A 69 16.43 -14.80 -3.45
N ALA A 70 15.72 -14.11 -4.34
CA ALA A 70 15.78 -12.65 -4.41
C ALA A 70 15.07 -11.98 -3.24
N TRP A 71 14.14 -12.67 -2.59
CA TRP A 71 13.39 -12.17 -1.43
C TRP A 71 14.03 -12.53 -0.10
N ASP A 72 14.82 -13.62 -0.07
CA ASP A 72 15.45 -14.16 1.13
C ASP A 72 16.17 -13.13 2.00
N PRO A 73 16.95 -12.19 1.46
CA PRO A 73 17.69 -11.25 2.28
C PRO A 73 16.82 -10.15 2.90
N TYR A 74 15.58 -9.94 2.43
CA TYR A 74 14.71 -8.88 2.92
C TYR A 74 13.77 -9.37 4.02
N ARG A 75 13.44 -8.50 4.96
CA ARG A 75 12.32 -8.71 5.87
C ARG A 75 11.02 -8.50 5.11
N SER A 76 10.01 -9.35 5.35
CA SER A 76 8.68 -9.16 4.77
C SER A 76 7.76 -8.38 5.73
N ASP A 77 8.22 -7.21 6.16
CA ASP A 77 7.42 -6.22 6.89
C ASP A 77 7.11 -5.01 5.99
N CYS A 78 6.36 -4.05 6.50
CA CYS A 78 5.93 -2.88 5.72
C CYS A 78 7.10 -2.08 5.13
N SER A 79 8.19 -1.89 5.87
CA SER A 79 9.38 -1.19 5.41
C SER A 79 10.30 -2.08 4.56
N GLY A 80 10.30 -3.38 4.81
CA GLY A 80 10.97 -4.37 3.97
C GLY A 80 10.37 -4.46 2.58
N LEU A 81 9.05 -4.33 2.46
CA LEU A 81 8.37 -4.19 1.16
C LEU A 81 8.91 -2.97 0.36
N ILE A 82 9.07 -1.82 1.04
CA ILE A 82 9.65 -0.63 0.41
C ILE A 82 11.11 -0.89 0.02
N ALA A 83 11.90 -1.49 0.92
CA ALA A 83 13.30 -1.81 0.64
C ALA A 83 13.45 -2.74 -0.57
N TRP A 84 12.62 -3.78 -0.66
CA TRP A 84 12.56 -4.66 -1.82
C TRP A 84 12.14 -3.93 -3.10
N ALA A 85 11.06 -3.15 -3.04
CA ALA A 85 10.55 -2.43 -4.19
C ALA A 85 11.56 -1.45 -4.77
N TRP A 86 12.27 -0.70 -3.91
CA TRP A 86 13.29 0.29 -4.26
C TRP A 86 14.69 -0.31 -4.43
N GLN A 87 14.87 -1.61 -4.16
CA GLN A 87 16.17 -2.31 -4.22
C GLN A 87 17.23 -1.69 -3.27
N LEU A 88 16.79 -1.26 -2.10
CA LEU A 88 17.68 -0.81 -1.06
C LEU A 88 18.45 -2.01 -0.48
N ALA A 89 19.55 -1.72 0.24
CA ALA A 89 20.36 -2.77 0.84
C ALA A 89 19.56 -3.62 1.83
N ALA A 90 19.68 -4.95 1.70
CA ALA A 90 19.10 -5.90 2.66
C ALA A 90 19.84 -5.86 4.02
N PRO A 91 19.18 -6.23 5.13
CA PRO A 91 17.84 -6.82 5.25
C PRO A 91 16.72 -5.82 5.10
N GLY A 92 17.02 -4.60 4.75
CA GLY A 92 16.09 -3.50 4.58
C GLY A 92 16.21 -2.46 5.70
N ILE A 93 15.34 -1.51 5.61
CA ILE A 93 15.25 -0.30 6.43
C ILE A 93 14.07 -0.42 7.38
N THR A 94 13.94 0.52 8.30
CA THR A 94 12.76 0.73 9.11
C THR A 94 12.00 1.97 8.63
N THR A 95 10.75 2.12 9.06
CA THR A 95 9.98 3.34 8.79
C THR A 95 10.67 4.62 9.29
N LYS A 96 11.59 4.51 10.27
CA LYS A 96 12.32 5.64 10.83
C LYS A 96 13.53 6.06 9.97
N ASP A 97 13.97 5.20 9.05
CA ASP A 97 15.07 5.49 8.14
C ASP A 97 14.59 6.19 6.86
N LEU A 98 13.27 6.31 6.69
CA LEU A 98 12.62 7.01 5.59
C LEU A 98 12.15 8.41 6.00
N ALA A 99 12.00 9.31 5.05
CA ALA A 99 11.35 10.61 5.27
C ALA A 99 9.94 10.43 5.88
N PRO A 100 9.49 11.30 6.75
CA PRO A 100 10.12 12.57 7.15
C PRO A 100 11.11 12.44 8.33
N PHE A 101 11.46 11.22 8.77
CA PHE A 101 12.31 11.00 9.95
C PHE A 101 13.80 11.09 9.60
N GLN A 102 14.18 10.53 8.45
CA GLN A 102 15.49 10.69 7.83
C GLN A 102 15.31 10.97 6.33
N ILE A 103 16.25 11.74 5.76
CA ILE A 103 16.20 12.20 4.36
C ILE A 103 17.43 11.76 3.56
N VAL A 104 18.00 10.62 3.93
CA VAL A 104 19.19 10.07 3.24
C VAL A 104 18.81 9.17 2.09
N LEU A 105 17.66 8.48 2.20
CA LEU A 105 17.17 7.49 1.23
C LEU A 105 15.94 7.96 0.48
N SER A 106 15.29 8.99 1.00
CA SER A 106 14.05 9.50 0.43
C SER A 106 13.77 10.91 0.93
N HIS A 107 12.98 11.66 0.17
CA HIS A 107 12.55 13.00 0.54
C HIS A 107 11.02 13.13 0.51
N PRO A 108 10.44 14.06 1.31
CA PRO A 108 9.01 14.34 1.25
C PRO A 108 8.63 15.02 -0.07
N ILE A 109 7.53 14.59 -0.65
CA ILE A 109 6.91 15.22 -1.83
C ILE A 109 5.49 15.69 -1.53
N ARG A 110 4.92 16.51 -2.39
CA ARG A 110 3.49 16.86 -2.26
C ARG A 110 2.65 15.61 -2.51
N ALA A 111 1.69 15.32 -1.62
CA ALA A 111 0.88 14.09 -1.71
C ALA A 111 0.08 13.98 -3.02
N VAL A 112 -0.29 15.12 -3.63
CA VAL A 112 -0.95 15.13 -4.94
C VAL A 112 0.01 14.82 -6.11
N GLU A 113 1.31 14.81 -5.86
CA GLU A 113 2.37 14.51 -6.84
C GLU A 113 2.87 13.07 -6.77
N LEU A 114 2.19 12.21 -5.99
CA LEU A 114 2.49 10.80 -5.97
C LEU A 114 2.42 10.19 -7.36
N HIS A 115 3.50 9.51 -7.75
CA HIS A 115 3.62 8.70 -8.95
C HIS A 115 3.77 7.22 -8.57
N PRO A 116 3.36 6.28 -9.44
CA PRO A 116 3.57 4.87 -9.18
C PRO A 116 5.05 4.57 -8.84
N GLY A 117 5.28 3.86 -7.73
CA GLY A 117 6.61 3.59 -7.20
C GLY A 117 7.04 4.49 -6.04
N ASP A 118 6.41 5.66 -5.85
CA ASP A 118 6.57 6.43 -4.63
C ASP A 118 5.99 5.68 -3.43
N ALA A 119 6.28 6.14 -2.22
CA ALA A 119 5.73 5.54 -1.01
C ALA A 119 5.04 6.59 -0.13
N ILE A 120 4.30 6.10 0.85
CA ILE A 120 3.82 6.90 1.96
C ILE A 120 4.33 6.28 3.26
N ASN A 121 4.76 7.12 4.18
CA ASN A 121 5.41 6.67 5.40
C ASN A 121 4.91 7.42 6.63
N ASN A 122 4.80 6.69 7.73
CA ASN A 122 4.68 7.23 9.07
C ASN A 122 5.56 6.40 10.02
N ARG A 123 5.54 6.73 11.33
CA ARG A 123 6.41 6.09 12.31
C ARG A 123 6.18 4.57 12.48
N ARG A 124 5.03 4.07 12.03
CA ARG A 124 4.57 2.70 12.32
C ARG A 124 4.34 1.86 11.08
N HIS A 125 4.14 2.51 9.93
CA HIS A 125 3.74 1.80 8.73
C HIS A 125 4.16 2.56 7.47
N ALA A 126 4.48 1.81 6.41
CA ALA A 126 4.76 2.33 5.09
C ALA A 126 3.99 1.53 4.04
N MET A 127 3.59 2.20 2.96
CA MET A 127 2.90 1.59 1.83
C MET A 127 3.48 2.11 0.52
N LEU A 128 3.60 1.26 -0.50
CA LEU A 128 4.02 1.67 -1.83
C LEU A 128 2.80 2.16 -2.62
N PHE A 129 2.92 3.33 -3.23
CA PHE A 129 1.87 3.88 -4.08
C PHE A 129 1.91 3.20 -5.45
N ALA A 130 0.79 2.56 -5.83
CA ALA A 130 0.67 1.88 -7.11
C ALA A 130 0.06 2.79 -8.18
N GLU A 131 -1.04 3.47 -7.88
CA GLU A 131 -1.70 4.37 -8.84
C GLU A 131 -2.83 5.21 -8.21
N TRP A 132 -3.22 6.26 -8.91
CA TRP A 132 -4.47 6.95 -8.68
C TRP A 132 -5.60 6.26 -9.45
N VAL A 133 -6.57 5.70 -8.73
CA VAL A 133 -7.79 5.14 -9.34
C VAL A 133 -8.76 6.27 -9.71
N ALA A 134 -8.91 7.26 -8.81
CA ALA A 134 -9.67 8.49 -9.06
C ALA A 134 -8.99 9.65 -8.33
N ARG A 135 -8.20 10.41 -9.06
CA ARG A 135 -7.42 11.55 -8.52
C ARG A 135 -8.33 12.68 -8.07
N PRO A 136 -8.08 13.34 -6.93
CA PRO A 136 -7.05 13.03 -5.93
C PRO A 136 -7.58 12.23 -4.73
N TYR A 137 -8.67 11.49 -4.86
CA TYR A 137 -9.44 10.96 -3.72
C TYR A 137 -9.39 9.44 -3.56
N VAL A 138 -9.09 8.69 -4.62
CA VAL A 138 -9.00 7.23 -4.53
C VAL A 138 -7.64 6.78 -5.06
N ALA A 139 -6.91 6.09 -4.22
CA ALA A 139 -5.58 5.61 -4.51
C ALA A 139 -5.47 4.10 -4.27
N ARG A 140 -4.54 3.46 -4.97
CA ARG A 140 -4.16 2.07 -4.80
C ARG A 140 -2.75 2.00 -4.24
N PHE A 141 -2.58 1.17 -3.21
CA PHE A 141 -1.31 0.92 -2.56
C PHE A 141 -1.03 -0.57 -2.47
N VAL A 142 0.24 -0.91 -2.44
CA VAL A 142 0.70 -2.24 -2.01
C VAL A 142 1.26 -2.10 -0.60
N GLU A 143 0.84 -2.97 0.30
CA GLU A 143 1.25 -2.94 1.70
C GLU A 143 1.56 -4.34 2.23
N GLU A 144 2.36 -4.38 3.29
CA GLU A 144 2.56 -5.52 4.17
C GLU A 144 1.97 -5.14 5.54
N PRO A 145 0.71 -5.49 5.83
CA PRO A 145 0.04 -5.11 7.06
C PRO A 145 0.59 -5.92 8.23
N GLY A 146 0.71 -5.36 9.41
CA GLY A 146 1.31 -6.05 10.56
C GLY A 146 0.63 -7.37 10.96
N CYS A 147 1.28 -8.16 11.80
CA CYS A 147 0.85 -9.48 12.29
C CYS A 147 -0.57 -9.54 12.83
N HIS A 148 -1.06 -8.44 13.40
CA HIS A 148 -2.42 -8.38 13.97
C HIS A 148 -3.50 -8.04 12.94
N ALA A 149 -3.14 -7.84 11.68
CA ALA A 149 -4.11 -7.62 10.62
C ALA A 149 -4.94 -8.90 10.39
N ALA A 150 -6.18 -8.72 9.94
CA ALA A 150 -7.03 -9.86 9.58
C ALA A 150 -6.43 -10.72 8.46
N GLN A 151 -5.58 -10.11 7.65
CA GLN A 151 -4.81 -10.74 6.58
C GLN A 151 -3.34 -10.28 6.74
N PRO A 152 -2.50 -11.00 7.49
CA PRO A 152 -1.12 -10.63 7.78
C PRO A 152 -0.17 -11.07 6.65
N PHE A 153 -0.45 -10.65 5.43
CA PHE A 153 0.35 -10.92 4.25
C PHE A 153 0.26 -9.74 3.27
N ALA A 154 1.24 -9.64 2.40
CA ALA A 154 1.31 -8.62 1.37
C ALA A 154 0.02 -8.58 0.53
N GLN A 155 -0.49 -7.39 0.30
CA GLN A 155 -1.75 -7.18 -0.41
C GLN A 155 -1.77 -5.86 -1.17
N GLU A 156 -2.63 -5.78 -2.17
CA GLU A 156 -2.98 -4.52 -2.83
C GLU A 156 -4.32 -4.02 -2.30
N ILE A 157 -4.38 -2.77 -1.88
CA ILE A 157 -5.59 -2.13 -1.35
C ILE A 157 -5.99 -0.91 -2.16
N THR A 158 -7.29 -0.67 -2.27
CA THR A 158 -7.84 0.56 -2.86
C THR A 158 -8.62 1.32 -1.80
N VAL A 159 -8.24 2.57 -1.56
CA VAL A 159 -8.73 3.34 -0.42
C VAL A 159 -9.01 4.79 -0.78
N LEU A 160 -9.91 5.42 -0.01
CA LEU A 160 -10.10 6.87 -0.04
C LEU A 160 -8.94 7.56 0.68
N VAL A 161 -8.49 8.66 0.09
CA VAL A 161 -7.39 9.45 0.61
C VAL A 161 -7.70 10.96 0.56
N PHE A 162 -7.07 11.71 1.46
CA PHE A 162 -7.16 13.17 1.51
C PHE A 162 -5.76 13.77 1.60
N ALA A 163 -5.35 14.47 0.56
CA ALA A 163 -4.02 15.08 0.43
C ALA A 163 -4.01 16.52 0.94
N SER A 164 -2.97 16.91 1.69
CA SER A 164 -2.71 18.27 2.13
C SER A 164 -1.20 18.51 2.27
N GLY A 165 -0.61 19.30 1.39
CA GLY A 165 0.84 19.48 1.35
C GLY A 165 1.55 18.15 1.11
N THR A 166 2.48 17.78 1.97
CA THR A 166 3.16 16.46 1.95
C THR A 166 2.37 15.36 2.67
N SER A 167 1.29 15.73 3.38
CA SER A 167 0.51 14.80 4.18
C SER A 167 -0.60 14.15 3.38
N LEU A 168 -0.80 12.85 3.62
CA LEU A 168 -1.90 12.06 3.09
C LEU A 168 -2.62 11.36 4.24
N VAL A 169 -3.92 11.59 4.39
CA VAL A 169 -4.78 10.79 5.27
C VAL A 169 -5.34 9.65 4.45
N VAL A 170 -5.10 8.42 4.88
CA VAL A 170 -5.60 7.19 4.26
C VAL A 170 -6.71 6.64 5.16
N MET A 171 -7.92 6.53 4.63
CA MET A 171 -9.08 6.09 5.39
C MET A 171 -8.87 4.67 5.93
N GLY A 172 -9.09 4.50 7.24
CA GLY A 172 -8.85 3.23 7.94
C GLY A 172 -7.40 2.97 8.35
N HIS A 173 -6.41 3.71 7.81
CA HIS A 173 -4.97 3.49 8.06
C HIS A 173 -4.28 4.66 8.77
N GLY A 174 -4.85 5.89 8.73
CA GLY A 174 -4.32 7.05 9.42
C GLY A 174 -3.58 8.04 8.52
N ARG A 175 -2.66 8.80 9.11
CA ARG A 175 -1.92 9.89 8.44
C ARG A 175 -0.49 9.47 8.11
N TYR A 176 -0.07 9.81 6.89
CA TYR A 176 1.26 9.53 6.33
C TYR A 176 1.88 10.77 5.72
N THR A 177 3.17 10.72 5.45
CA THR A 177 3.90 11.65 4.59
C THR A 177 4.16 10.95 3.25
N ALA A 178 3.85 11.62 2.14
CA ALA A 178 4.22 11.16 0.81
C ALA A 178 5.73 11.37 0.60
N ILE A 179 6.40 10.34 0.11
CA ILE A 179 7.87 10.30 -0.04
C ILE A 179 8.26 9.70 -1.38
N ARG A 180 9.42 10.11 -1.88
CA ARG A 180 10.05 9.56 -3.09
C ARG A 180 11.44 9.08 -2.78
N ASP A 181 11.84 7.97 -3.41
CA ASP A 181 13.19 7.45 -3.41
C ASP A 181 14.16 8.46 -4.07
N ASP A 182 15.30 8.71 -3.44
CA ASP A 182 16.32 9.65 -3.95
C ASP A 182 17.10 9.09 -5.14
N ASP A 183 17.13 7.75 -5.29
CA ASP A 183 17.80 7.04 -6.38
C ASP A 183 16.84 6.65 -7.53
N ALA A 184 15.56 7.02 -7.44
CA ALA A 184 14.57 6.75 -8.48
C ALA A 184 14.85 7.61 -9.72
N THR A 185 15.64 7.10 -10.67
CA THR A 185 15.88 7.68 -12.01
C THR A 185 15.14 6.95 -13.09
#